data_69caa72bd56eb337d08000ea2e92fe0a
#
_entry.id   69caa72bd56eb337d08000ea2e92fe0a
#
_cell.length_a   1.000
_cell.length_b   1.000
_cell.length_c   1.000
_cell.angle_alpha   90.00
_cell.angle_beta   90.00
_cell.angle_gamma   90.00
#
_symmetry.space_group_name_H-M   'P 1'
#
loop_
_entity.id
_entity.type
_entity.pdbx_description
1 polymer ?
#
loop_
_entity_poly.entity_id
_entity_poly.type
_entity_poly.pdbx_seq_one_letter_code
_entity_poly.pdbx_strand_id
1 'polypeptide(L)'
;MDNEVLKALRERRSIRRYKPEQITDEELQAVLEAGTWAPTGMGRQDPWIVAVQRPELVARLDAMNAAVWGREHPFYGAPTIVLVFGSDPAEWANSTADGSLVLGNMMLAAHAVGLGSCWINREREMFATPEGKALMRELGLPDGLVGIGALALGYPASFPPTVKPRKTDYYRIIK
;
A
#
# COMPACT_ATOMS: atom_id res chain seq x y z
N MET A 1 -15.44 10.48 -22.80
CA MET A 1 -15.99 10.67 -21.45
C MET A 1 -14.83 10.99 -20.52
N ASP A 2 -14.92 12.05 -19.73
CA ASP A 2 -13.90 12.47 -18.79
C ASP A 2 -14.56 12.92 -17.47
N ASN A 3 -13.96 12.56 -16.33
CA ASN A 3 -14.37 12.99 -15.00
C ASN A 3 -13.16 12.85 -14.04
N GLU A 4 -13.28 13.38 -12.84
CA GLU A 4 -12.18 13.41 -11.86
C GLU A 4 -11.66 12.02 -11.49
N VAL A 5 -12.52 11.00 -11.42
CA VAL A 5 -12.10 9.63 -11.12
C VAL A 5 -11.25 9.06 -12.25
N LEU A 6 -11.70 9.19 -13.51
CA LEU A 6 -10.95 8.73 -14.67
C LEU A 6 -9.63 9.49 -14.84
N LYS A 7 -9.62 10.77 -14.48
CA LYS A 7 -8.42 11.60 -14.46
C LYS A 7 -7.42 11.09 -13.42
N ALA A 8 -7.86 10.87 -12.18
CA ALA A 8 -7.01 10.34 -11.11
C ALA A 8 -6.40 8.98 -11.46
N LEU A 9 -7.18 8.07 -12.07
CA LEU A 9 -6.70 6.78 -12.56
C LEU A 9 -5.57 6.92 -13.60
N ARG A 10 -5.64 7.92 -14.48
CA ARG A 10 -4.63 8.18 -15.50
C ARG A 10 -3.41 8.93 -14.97
N GLU A 11 -3.59 9.81 -13.99
CA GLU A 11 -2.55 10.74 -13.51
C GLU A 11 -1.76 10.22 -12.32
N ARG A 12 -2.36 9.37 -11.47
CA ARG A 12 -1.66 8.79 -10.32
C ARG A 12 -0.35 8.11 -10.73
N ARG A 13 0.72 8.38 -9.97
CA ARG A 13 2.06 7.79 -10.17
C ARG A 13 2.60 7.20 -8.88
N SER A 14 3.50 6.23 -9.02
CA SER A 14 4.30 5.72 -7.90
C SER A 14 5.38 6.73 -7.55
N ILE A 15 5.23 7.39 -6.42
CA ILE A 15 6.16 8.38 -5.88
C ILE A 15 7.24 7.64 -5.08
N ARG A 16 8.51 8.02 -5.29
CA ARG A 16 9.68 7.40 -4.67
C ARG A 16 10.65 8.42 -4.08
N ARG A 17 10.17 9.63 -3.83
CA ARG A 17 10.85 10.67 -3.07
C ARG A 17 9.80 11.46 -2.32
N TYR A 18 9.96 11.53 -1.02
CA TYR A 18 9.01 12.17 -0.12
C TYR A 18 9.68 13.32 0.60
N LYS A 19 8.88 14.30 1.00
CA LYS A 19 9.28 15.32 1.94
C LYS A 19 9.31 14.72 3.35
N PRO A 20 10.12 15.27 4.27
CA PRO A 20 10.20 14.75 5.64
C PRO A 20 8.96 15.08 6.50
N GLU A 21 8.14 16.03 6.07
CA GLU A 21 6.95 16.44 6.80
C GLU A 21 5.93 15.30 6.87
N GLN A 22 5.39 15.08 8.06
CA GLN A 22 4.30 14.13 8.27
C GLN A 22 2.99 14.66 7.69
N ILE A 23 2.21 13.77 7.09
CA ILE A 23 0.85 14.07 6.62
C ILE A 23 -0.07 14.33 7.81
N THR A 24 -1.15 15.08 7.59
CA THR A 24 -2.14 15.35 8.62
C THR A 24 -2.98 14.12 8.94
N ASP A 25 -3.58 14.10 10.14
CA ASP A 25 -4.50 13.03 10.54
C ASP A 25 -5.72 12.94 9.63
N GLU A 26 -6.22 14.08 9.14
CA GLU A 26 -7.36 14.16 8.20
C GLU A 26 -7.01 13.53 6.84
N GLU A 27 -5.83 13.83 6.30
CA GLU A 27 -5.34 13.22 5.05
C GLU A 27 -5.13 11.72 5.21
N LEU A 28 -4.53 11.29 6.33
CA LEU A 28 -4.36 9.87 6.63
C LEU A 28 -5.71 9.16 6.73
N GLN A 29 -6.66 9.73 7.48
CA GLN A 29 -7.99 9.16 7.65
C GLN A 29 -8.71 8.99 6.31
N ALA A 30 -8.65 9.99 5.43
CA ALA A 30 -9.27 9.92 4.10
C ALA A 30 -8.68 8.76 3.26
N VAL A 31 -7.36 8.55 3.34
CA VAL A 31 -6.69 7.44 2.63
C VAL A 31 -7.10 6.08 3.21
N LEU A 32 -7.10 5.93 4.54
CA LEU A 32 -7.47 4.68 5.20
C LEU A 32 -8.93 4.32 4.96
N GLU A 33 -9.83 5.30 5.09
CA GLU A 33 -11.26 5.13 4.83
C GLU A 33 -11.52 4.63 3.40
N ALA A 34 -10.88 5.23 2.40
CA ALA A 34 -11.00 4.78 1.01
C ALA A 34 -10.59 3.31 0.84
N GLY A 35 -9.59 2.84 1.59
CA GLY A 35 -9.20 1.43 1.63
C GLY A 35 -10.35 0.53 2.09
N THR A 36 -11.11 0.93 3.10
CA THR A 36 -12.22 0.14 3.66
C THR A 36 -13.40 -0.02 2.68
N TRP A 37 -13.51 0.85 1.68
CA TRP A 37 -14.53 0.78 0.63
C TRP A 37 -14.12 -0.05 -0.59
N ALA A 38 -12.96 -0.70 -0.54
CA ALA A 38 -12.58 -1.63 -1.61
C ALA A 38 -13.54 -2.84 -1.63
N PRO A 39 -13.94 -3.32 -2.82
CA PRO A 39 -14.71 -4.54 -2.90
C PRO A 39 -13.87 -5.73 -2.42
N THR A 40 -14.50 -6.64 -1.67
CA THR A 40 -13.90 -7.88 -1.20
C THR A 40 -14.73 -9.08 -1.62
N GLY A 41 -14.10 -10.23 -1.79
CA GLY A 41 -14.79 -11.46 -2.14
C GLY A 41 -15.93 -11.75 -1.17
N MET A 42 -17.16 -11.91 -1.68
CA MET A 42 -18.39 -12.14 -0.89
C MET A 42 -18.68 -11.04 0.17
N GLY A 43 -18.09 -9.86 0.06
CA GLY A 43 -18.21 -8.80 1.05
C GLY A 43 -17.57 -9.14 2.41
N ARG A 44 -16.59 -10.04 2.44
CA ARG A 44 -16.02 -10.60 3.67
C ARG A 44 -15.22 -9.58 4.50
N GLN A 45 -14.72 -8.50 3.88
CA GLN A 45 -13.90 -7.47 4.53
C GLN A 45 -12.69 -8.08 5.27
N ASP A 46 -12.04 -9.05 4.63
CA ASP A 46 -10.91 -9.80 5.17
C ASP A 46 -9.66 -8.94 5.46
N PRO A 47 -9.31 -7.93 4.64
CA PRO A 47 -8.06 -7.19 4.83
C PRO A 47 -8.01 -6.37 6.13
N TRP A 48 -6.82 -6.34 6.75
CA TRP A 48 -6.46 -5.50 7.89
C TRP A 48 -5.51 -4.41 7.43
N ILE A 49 -5.76 -3.18 7.88
CA ILE A 49 -4.95 -2.01 7.53
C ILE A 49 -4.28 -1.47 8.80
N VAL A 50 -2.96 -1.29 8.76
CA VAL A 50 -2.19 -0.72 9.88
C VAL A 50 -1.35 0.44 9.37
N ALA A 51 -1.63 1.66 9.83
CA ALA A 51 -0.81 2.83 9.56
C ALA A 51 0.27 3.01 10.62
N VAL A 52 1.51 3.19 10.18
CA VAL A 52 2.69 3.37 11.02
C VAL A 52 3.32 4.71 10.70
N GLN A 53 3.40 5.59 11.73
CA GLN A 53 3.98 6.92 11.65
C GLN A 53 5.09 7.15 12.69
N ARG A 54 5.25 6.25 13.67
CA ARG A 54 6.35 6.33 14.64
C ARG A 54 7.69 6.11 13.93
N PRO A 55 8.64 7.08 13.97
CA PRO A 55 9.88 7.02 13.20
C PRO A 55 10.68 5.73 13.44
N GLU A 56 10.72 5.23 14.69
CA GLU A 56 11.46 4.03 15.04
C GLU A 56 10.86 2.78 14.38
N LEU A 57 9.52 2.70 14.29
CA LEU A 57 8.84 1.60 13.61
C LEU A 57 8.97 1.72 12.10
N VAL A 58 8.89 2.92 11.54
CA VAL A 58 9.13 3.17 10.12
C VAL A 58 10.54 2.71 9.73
N ALA A 59 11.56 3.09 10.52
CA ALA A 59 12.94 2.67 10.29
C ALA A 59 13.10 1.14 10.43
N ARG A 60 12.43 0.51 11.41
CA ARG A 60 12.45 -0.93 11.60
C ARG A 60 11.81 -1.66 10.41
N LEU A 61 10.67 -1.21 9.92
CA LEU A 61 10.00 -1.77 8.74
C LEU A 61 10.89 -1.65 7.49
N ASP A 62 11.55 -0.48 7.30
CA ASP A 62 12.47 -0.26 6.19
C ASP A 62 13.63 -1.26 6.24
N ALA A 63 14.25 -1.46 7.40
CA ALA A 63 15.33 -2.42 7.59
C ALA A 63 14.88 -3.88 7.37
N MET A 64 13.72 -4.26 7.90
CA MET A 64 13.17 -5.61 7.74
C MET A 64 12.86 -5.92 6.27
N ASN A 65 12.24 -4.99 5.54
CA ASN A 65 11.95 -5.18 4.12
C ASN A 65 13.24 -5.19 3.29
N ALA A 66 14.22 -4.32 3.62
CA ALA A 66 15.54 -4.30 2.99
C ALA A 66 16.27 -5.64 3.13
N ALA A 67 16.21 -6.25 4.31
CA ALA A 67 16.84 -7.56 4.57
C ALA A 67 16.25 -8.67 3.70
N VAL A 68 14.95 -8.65 3.44
CA VAL A 68 14.27 -9.64 2.58
C VAL A 68 14.49 -9.33 1.09
N TRP A 69 14.48 -8.06 0.72
CA TRP A 69 14.58 -7.66 -0.69
C TRP A 69 16.02 -7.59 -1.21
N GLY A 70 16.99 -7.39 -0.31
CA GLY A 70 18.40 -7.20 -0.68
C GLY A 70 18.68 -5.82 -1.29
N ARG A 71 17.88 -4.81 -0.95
CA ARG A 71 18.05 -3.41 -1.39
C ARG A 71 17.82 -2.46 -0.23
N GLU A 72 18.58 -1.38 -0.22
CA GLU A 72 18.45 -0.33 0.79
C GLU A 72 17.21 0.56 0.54
N HIS A 73 16.65 1.06 1.63
CA HIS A 73 15.56 2.03 1.64
C HIS A 73 14.35 1.69 0.75
N PRO A 74 13.73 0.50 0.93
CA PRO A 74 12.59 0.07 0.12
C PRO A 74 11.37 0.97 0.23
N PHE A 75 11.21 1.71 1.35
CA PHE A 75 10.12 2.67 1.55
C PHE A 75 10.47 4.11 1.12
N TYR A 76 11.64 4.32 0.50
CA TYR A 76 12.04 5.59 -0.13
C TYR A 76 12.03 6.80 0.82
N GLY A 77 12.19 6.60 2.13
CA GLY A 77 12.14 7.66 3.12
C GLY A 77 10.74 8.24 3.36
N ALA A 78 9.69 7.50 3.04
CA ALA A 78 8.31 7.93 3.33
C ALA A 78 8.08 8.03 4.85
N PRO A 79 7.47 9.12 5.37
CA PRO A 79 7.23 9.30 6.80
C PRO A 79 6.08 8.43 7.33
N THR A 80 5.20 7.94 6.45
CA THR A 80 4.11 7.03 6.79
C THR A 80 4.21 5.75 5.97
N ILE A 81 4.03 4.60 6.64
CA ILE A 81 3.90 3.29 6.01
C ILE A 81 2.52 2.74 6.37
N VAL A 82 1.75 2.35 5.36
CA VAL A 82 0.47 1.66 5.58
C VAL A 82 0.64 0.20 5.16
N LEU A 83 0.54 -0.70 6.11
CA LEU A 83 0.62 -2.15 5.92
C LEU A 83 -0.77 -2.72 5.65
N VAL A 84 -0.87 -3.67 4.75
CA VAL A 84 -2.09 -4.43 4.50
C VAL A 84 -1.82 -5.92 4.69
N PHE A 85 -2.64 -6.53 5.54
CA PHE A 85 -2.65 -7.95 5.85
C PHE A 85 -3.98 -8.57 5.44
N GLY A 86 -4.04 -9.88 5.38
CA GLY A 86 -5.27 -10.65 5.19
C GLY A 86 -5.06 -12.07 5.67
N SER A 87 -6.10 -12.89 5.64
CA SER A 87 -6.02 -14.31 5.97
C SER A 87 -5.00 -15.04 5.09
N ASP A 88 -4.48 -16.16 5.56
CA ASP A 88 -3.68 -17.04 4.68
C ASP A 88 -4.51 -17.45 3.46
N PRO A 89 -3.95 -17.40 2.22
CA PRO A 89 -4.66 -17.84 1.02
C PRO A 89 -5.16 -19.29 1.04
N ALA A 90 -4.63 -20.13 1.92
CA ALA A 90 -5.15 -21.48 2.17
C ALA A 90 -6.51 -21.46 2.90
N GLU A 91 -6.76 -20.41 3.70
CA GLU A 91 -8.04 -20.22 4.41
C GLU A 91 -9.01 -19.36 3.61
N TRP A 92 -8.49 -18.34 2.91
CA TRP A 92 -9.26 -17.46 2.06
C TRP A 92 -8.53 -17.17 0.74
N ALA A 93 -8.92 -17.86 -0.31
CA ALA A 93 -8.26 -17.79 -1.61
C ALA A 93 -8.23 -16.36 -2.22
N ASN A 94 -9.19 -15.49 -1.88
CA ASN A 94 -9.25 -14.12 -2.39
C ASN A 94 -8.46 -13.10 -1.55
N SER A 95 -7.86 -13.50 -0.43
CA SER A 95 -7.15 -12.62 0.50
C SER A 95 -6.18 -11.65 -0.20
N THR A 96 -5.31 -12.17 -1.05
CA THR A 96 -4.35 -11.34 -1.79
C THR A 96 -5.03 -10.38 -2.77
N ALA A 97 -6.10 -10.82 -3.44
CA ALA A 97 -6.85 -9.97 -4.36
C ALA A 97 -7.57 -8.84 -3.60
N ASP A 98 -8.26 -9.19 -2.51
CA ASP A 98 -8.98 -8.26 -1.65
C ASP A 98 -8.02 -7.17 -1.10
N GLY A 99 -6.88 -7.57 -0.53
CA GLY A 99 -5.90 -6.61 -0.01
C GLY A 99 -5.23 -5.78 -1.11
N SER A 100 -5.08 -6.34 -2.32
CA SER A 100 -4.58 -5.59 -3.47
C SER A 100 -5.55 -4.48 -3.90
N LEU A 101 -6.85 -4.73 -3.85
CA LEU A 101 -7.88 -3.73 -4.12
C LEU A 101 -7.90 -2.63 -3.04
N VAL A 102 -7.72 -3.00 -1.78
CA VAL A 102 -7.56 -2.04 -0.67
C VAL A 102 -6.39 -1.10 -0.93
N LEU A 103 -5.21 -1.63 -1.27
CA LEU A 103 -4.05 -0.82 -1.62
C LEU A 103 -4.31 0.06 -2.85
N GLY A 104 -5.01 -0.47 -3.86
CA GLY A 104 -5.40 0.28 -5.06
C GLY A 104 -6.28 1.50 -4.72
N ASN A 105 -7.32 1.31 -3.89
CA ASN A 105 -8.18 2.40 -3.45
C ASN A 105 -7.40 3.45 -2.65
N MET A 106 -6.57 3.02 -1.70
CA MET A 106 -5.75 3.94 -0.91
C MET A 106 -4.78 4.75 -1.79
N MET A 107 -4.19 4.14 -2.82
CA MET A 107 -3.32 4.86 -3.76
C MET A 107 -4.07 5.93 -4.55
N LEU A 108 -5.31 5.68 -4.94
CA LEU A 108 -6.15 6.66 -5.63
C LEU A 108 -6.56 7.79 -4.69
N ALA A 109 -6.98 7.46 -3.47
CA ALA A 109 -7.31 8.45 -2.45
C ALA A 109 -6.12 9.34 -2.11
N ALA A 110 -4.93 8.76 -1.90
CA ALA A 110 -3.70 9.53 -1.68
C ALA A 110 -3.48 10.56 -2.79
N HIS A 111 -3.62 10.15 -4.05
CA HIS A 111 -3.49 11.06 -5.19
C HIS A 111 -4.56 12.16 -5.17
N ALA A 112 -5.81 11.81 -4.85
CA ALA A 112 -6.93 12.76 -4.83
C ALA A 112 -6.78 13.86 -3.76
N VAL A 113 -6.13 13.55 -2.62
CA VAL A 113 -5.83 14.52 -1.56
C VAL A 113 -4.44 15.15 -1.68
N GLY A 114 -3.75 15.00 -2.84
CA GLY A 114 -2.46 15.63 -3.10
C GLY A 114 -1.24 14.92 -2.52
N LEU A 115 -1.42 13.71 -1.97
CA LEU A 115 -0.33 12.89 -1.45
C LEU A 115 0.33 12.03 -2.53
N GLY A 116 1.57 11.66 -2.28
CA GLY A 116 2.31 10.66 -3.04
C GLY A 116 2.22 9.28 -2.39
N SER A 117 2.11 8.25 -3.22
CA SER A 117 2.14 6.87 -2.73
C SER A 117 2.91 5.94 -3.66
N CYS A 118 3.42 4.85 -3.09
CA CYS A 118 4.05 3.76 -3.85
C CYS A 118 3.76 2.42 -3.17
N TRP A 119 3.28 1.45 -3.95
CA TRP A 119 3.16 0.07 -3.47
C TRP A 119 4.56 -0.52 -3.23
N ILE A 120 4.73 -1.10 -2.06
CA ILE A 120 5.93 -1.85 -1.66
C ILE A 120 5.57 -3.32 -1.54
N ASN A 121 6.47 -4.18 -1.99
CA ASN A 121 6.35 -5.64 -1.95
C ASN A 121 7.20 -6.24 -0.83
N ARG A 122 7.10 -7.56 -0.67
CA ARG A 122 7.84 -8.43 0.26
C ARG A 122 7.26 -8.49 1.67
N GLU A 123 6.10 -7.92 1.89
CA GLU A 123 5.42 -8.01 3.19
C GLU A 123 5.11 -9.46 3.57
N ARG A 124 4.80 -10.32 2.58
CA ARG A 124 4.55 -11.74 2.85
C ARG A 124 5.79 -12.43 3.42
N GLU A 125 6.92 -12.26 2.75
CA GLU A 125 8.20 -12.84 3.17
C GLU A 125 8.70 -12.19 4.46
N MET A 126 8.60 -10.87 4.58
CA MET A 126 9.01 -10.11 5.75
C MET A 126 8.27 -10.56 7.01
N PHE A 127 6.94 -10.65 6.95
CA PHE A 127 6.10 -11.05 8.08
C PHE A 127 6.05 -12.57 8.33
N ALA A 128 6.60 -13.38 7.43
CA ALA A 128 6.83 -14.81 7.68
C ALA A 128 8.06 -15.06 8.57
N THR A 129 8.99 -14.08 8.71
CA THR A 129 10.17 -14.20 9.58
C THR A 129 9.78 -14.20 11.06
N PRO A 130 10.63 -14.74 11.97
CA PRO A 130 10.39 -14.65 13.41
C PRO A 130 10.22 -13.21 13.90
N GLU A 131 11.01 -12.26 13.37
CA GLU A 131 10.90 -10.84 13.69
C GLU A 131 9.57 -10.24 13.19
N GLY A 132 9.16 -10.56 11.96
CA GLY A 132 7.89 -10.12 11.40
C GLY A 132 6.70 -10.60 12.20
N LYS A 133 6.69 -11.88 12.62
CA LYS A 133 5.66 -12.45 13.50
C LYS A 133 5.63 -11.78 14.88
N ALA A 134 6.80 -11.46 15.43
CA ALA A 134 6.88 -10.72 16.68
C ALA A 134 6.28 -9.30 16.54
N LEU A 135 6.60 -8.61 15.45
CA LEU A 135 6.03 -7.29 15.17
C LEU A 135 4.52 -7.34 14.97
N MET A 136 3.96 -8.34 14.27
CA MET A 136 2.51 -8.50 14.14
C MET A 136 1.82 -8.58 15.50
N ARG A 137 2.37 -9.36 16.43
CA ARG A 137 1.85 -9.43 17.82
C ARG A 137 1.99 -8.11 18.57
N GLU A 138 3.11 -7.41 18.40
CA GLU A 138 3.33 -6.07 18.97
C GLU A 138 2.28 -5.06 18.46
N LEU A 139 1.89 -5.18 17.18
CA LEU A 139 0.85 -4.37 16.54
C LEU A 139 -0.58 -4.80 16.93
N GLY A 140 -0.75 -5.86 17.72
CA GLY A 140 -2.06 -6.35 18.16
C GLY A 140 -2.86 -7.06 17.06
N LEU A 141 -2.21 -7.53 16.01
CA LEU A 141 -2.88 -8.23 14.92
C LEU A 141 -3.26 -9.66 15.32
N PRO A 142 -4.41 -10.18 14.84
CA PRO A 142 -4.79 -11.57 15.00
C PRO A 142 -3.73 -12.53 14.45
N ASP A 143 -3.67 -13.74 15.04
CA ASP A 143 -2.87 -14.82 14.49
C ASP A 143 -3.43 -15.29 13.14
N GLY A 144 -2.57 -15.88 12.30
CA GLY A 144 -2.95 -16.45 11.01
C GLY A 144 -2.99 -15.45 9.86
N LEU A 145 -2.78 -14.16 10.12
CA LEU A 145 -2.66 -13.17 9.04
C LEU A 145 -1.32 -13.27 8.32
N VAL A 146 -1.33 -12.93 7.03
CA VAL A 146 -0.15 -12.80 6.20
C VAL A 146 -0.05 -11.38 5.62
N GLY A 147 1.17 -10.88 5.40
CA GLY A 147 1.38 -9.61 4.72
C GLY A 147 0.99 -9.70 3.25
N ILE A 148 0.24 -8.71 2.75
CA ILE A 148 -0.16 -8.62 1.33
C ILE A 148 0.71 -7.60 0.60
N GLY A 149 0.88 -6.44 1.19
CA GLY A 149 1.68 -5.37 0.64
C GLY A 149 1.68 -4.17 1.56
N ALA A 150 2.50 -3.18 1.23
CA ALA A 150 2.51 -1.92 1.96
C ALA A 150 2.42 -0.72 1.02
N LEU A 151 2.08 0.41 1.59
CA LEU A 151 2.04 1.70 0.92
C LEU A 151 3.04 2.64 1.60
N ALA A 152 4.07 3.06 0.88
CA ALA A 152 4.86 4.23 1.24
C ALA A 152 3.99 5.47 0.95
N LEU A 153 3.79 6.35 1.93
CA LEU A 153 2.84 7.45 1.87
C LEU A 153 3.44 8.73 2.45
N GLY A 154 3.20 9.87 1.80
CA GLY A 154 3.70 11.17 2.25
C GLY A 154 3.57 12.25 1.18
N TYR A 155 3.99 13.48 1.47
CA TYR A 155 4.02 14.55 0.48
C TYR A 155 5.11 14.27 -0.57
N PRO A 156 4.78 14.36 -1.88
CA PRO A 156 5.76 14.11 -2.92
C PRO A 156 6.83 15.21 -2.94
N ALA A 157 8.11 14.82 -2.90
CA ALA A 157 9.22 15.75 -3.13
C ALA A 157 9.54 15.90 -4.62
N SER A 158 9.20 14.90 -5.42
CA SER A 158 9.33 14.95 -6.89
C SER A 158 8.38 13.96 -7.56
N PHE A 159 8.02 14.26 -8.80
CA PHE A 159 7.25 13.35 -9.65
C PHE A 159 8.16 12.65 -10.65
N PRO A 160 7.81 11.42 -11.10
CA PRO A 160 8.59 10.75 -12.14
C PRO A 160 8.57 11.58 -13.43
N PRO A 161 9.74 11.76 -14.09
CA PRO A 161 9.87 12.69 -15.25
C PRO A 161 9.13 12.19 -16.50
N THR A 162 8.91 10.89 -16.61
CA THR A 162 8.28 10.27 -17.79
C THR A 162 7.24 9.24 -17.42
N VAL A 163 6.19 9.18 -18.22
CA VAL A 163 5.16 8.16 -18.14
C VAL A 163 5.34 7.20 -19.31
N LYS A 164 5.53 5.91 -19.02
CA LYS A 164 5.57 4.91 -20.08
C LYS A 164 4.23 4.88 -20.81
N PRO A 165 4.23 4.92 -22.16
CA PRO A 165 3.01 4.75 -22.93
C PRO A 165 2.38 3.38 -22.61
N ARG A 166 1.07 3.30 -22.69
CA ARG A 166 0.36 2.02 -22.56
C ARG A 166 0.56 1.23 -23.86
N LYS A 167 0.68 -0.10 -23.72
CA LYS A 167 0.72 -0.98 -24.90
C LYS A 167 -0.60 -0.92 -25.65
N THR A 168 -0.58 -0.99 -26.95
CA THR A 168 -1.75 -0.83 -27.83
C THR A 168 -2.73 -2.00 -27.75
N ASP A 169 -2.24 -3.18 -27.43
CA ASP A 169 -3.00 -4.44 -27.37
C ASP A 169 -3.35 -4.86 -25.92
N TYR A 170 -3.55 -3.88 -25.02
CA TYR A 170 -3.79 -4.12 -23.59
C TYR A 170 -5.13 -4.83 -23.32
N TYR A 171 -6.12 -4.63 -24.16
CA TYR A 171 -7.43 -5.25 -24.06
C TYR A 171 -7.98 -5.62 -25.45
N ARG A 172 -9.00 -6.47 -25.48
CA ARG A 172 -9.74 -6.84 -26.68
C ARG A 172 -11.23 -6.71 -26.43
N ILE A 173 -11.96 -6.30 -27.48
CA ILE A 173 -13.42 -6.24 -27.46
C ILE A 173 -13.90 -7.29 -28.45
N ILE A 174 -14.74 -8.23 -28.00
CA ILE A 174 -15.39 -9.23 -28.81
C ILE A 174 -16.87 -8.88 -28.79
N LYS A 175 -17.44 -8.66 -29.99
CA LYS A 175 -18.84 -8.29 -30.19
C LYS A 175 -19.54 -9.43 -30.91
#